data_ee9c77bdcb5997173295b519b41722c3
#
_entry.id   ee9c77bdcb5997173295b519b41722c3
#
_cell.length_a   1.000
_cell.length_b   1.000
_cell.length_c   1.000
_cell.angle_alpha   90.00
_cell.angle_beta   90.00
_cell.angle_gamma   90.00
#
_symmetry.space_group_name_H-M   'P 1'
#
loop_
_entity.id
_entity.type
_entity.pdbx_description
1 polymer ?
#
loop_
_entity_poly.entity_id
_entity_poly.type
_entity_poly.pdbx_seq_one_letter_code
_entity_poly.pdbx_strand_id
1 'polypeptide(L)'
;MLPLLKLILAATVITGSSWLAGKNPRLAGWIIAMPISSMLALLFAQAEHRDSARSIEFARSILVSIPLSLVFFVPFLFADRLKLGFPALYGSGVALLTAAWFVQRWIMP
;
A
#
# COMPACT_ATOMS: atom_id res chain seq x y z
N MET A 1 -10.46 -20.96 8.62
CA MET A 1 -9.47 -21.25 7.58
C MET A 1 -9.04 -20.04 6.78
N LEU A 2 -10.00 -19.37 6.15
CA LEU A 2 -9.68 -18.22 5.31
C LEU A 2 -9.00 -17.07 6.05
N PRO A 3 -9.46 -16.64 7.25
CA PRO A 3 -8.77 -15.58 7.97
C PRO A 3 -7.33 -15.93 8.34
N LEU A 4 -7.07 -17.18 8.71
CA LEU A 4 -5.72 -17.64 9.05
C LEU A 4 -4.82 -17.63 7.81
N LEU A 5 -5.34 -18.05 6.66
CA LEU A 5 -4.61 -18.02 5.40
C LEU A 5 -4.24 -16.58 5.02
N LYS A 6 -5.16 -15.65 5.17
CA LYS A 6 -4.90 -14.23 4.92
C LYS A 6 -3.77 -13.71 5.79
N LEU A 7 -3.80 -14.04 7.08
CA LEU A 7 -2.76 -13.62 8.03
C LEU A 7 -1.38 -14.16 7.64
N ILE A 8 -1.32 -15.44 7.30
CA ILE A 8 -0.05 -16.08 6.94
C ILE A 8 0.53 -15.45 5.68
N LEU A 9 -0.29 -15.24 4.66
CA LEU A 9 0.17 -14.65 3.40
C LEU A 9 0.63 -13.21 3.59
N ALA A 10 -0.14 -12.39 4.32
CA ALA A 10 0.23 -11.01 4.58
C ALA A 10 1.53 -10.92 5.39
N ALA A 11 1.65 -11.73 6.43
CA ALA A 11 2.85 -11.75 7.25
C ALA A 11 4.08 -12.18 6.46
N THR A 12 3.92 -13.16 5.57
CA THR A 12 5.02 -13.65 4.73
C THR A 12 5.51 -12.56 3.79
N VAL A 13 4.59 -11.83 3.15
CA VAL A 13 4.96 -10.76 2.22
C VAL A 13 5.71 -9.65 2.96
N ILE A 14 5.19 -9.20 4.09
CA ILE A 14 5.81 -8.11 4.86
C ILE A 14 7.16 -8.53 5.42
N THR A 15 7.24 -9.70 6.03
CA THR A 15 8.47 -10.20 6.64
C THR A 15 9.55 -10.45 5.59
N GLY A 16 9.16 -11.09 4.49
CA GLY A 16 10.08 -11.37 3.40
C GLY A 16 10.62 -10.10 2.75
N SER A 17 9.74 -9.13 2.49
CA SER A 17 10.14 -7.86 1.90
C SER A 17 11.06 -7.07 2.82
N SER A 18 10.77 -7.05 4.11
CA SER A 18 11.60 -6.36 5.11
C SER A 18 13.00 -6.99 5.19
N TRP A 19 13.07 -8.31 5.20
CA TRP A 19 14.33 -9.03 5.19
C TRP A 19 15.14 -8.73 3.93
N LEU A 20 14.49 -8.77 2.78
CA LEU A 20 15.12 -8.52 1.49
C LEU A 20 15.61 -7.07 1.38
N ALA A 21 14.92 -6.13 2.01
CA ALA A 21 15.33 -4.72 1.99
C ALA A 21 16.72 -4.51 2.58
N GLY A 22 17.12 -5.35 3.54
CA GLY A 22 18.47 -5.30 4.10
C GLY A 22 19.54 -5.80 3.14
N LYS A 23 19.17 -6.61 2.15
CA LYS A 23 20.10 -7.19 1.19
C LYS A 23 20.05 -6.50 -0.17
N ASN A 24 18.84 -6.25 -0.66
CA ASN A 24 18.63 -5.61 -1.96
C ASN A 24 17.40 -4.70 -1.89
N PRO A 25 17.60 -3.43 -1.46
CA PRO A 25 16.46 -2.51 -1.28
C PRO A 25 15.65 -2.28 -2.55
N ARG A 26 16.32 -2.24 -3.71
CA ARG A 26 15.62 -1.99 -4.98
C ARG A 26 14.66 -3.12 -5.33
N LEU A 27 15.11 -4.37 -5.16
CA LEU A 27 14.27 -5.52 -5.43
C LEU A 27 13.14 -5.62 -4.41
N ALA A 28 13.42 -5.37 -3.15
CA ALA A 28 12.39 -5.37 -2.11
C ALA A 28 11.33 -4.31 -2.38
N GLY A 29 11.76 -3.12 -2.79
CA GLY A 29 10.84 -2.04 -3.13
C GLY A 29 9.96 -2.40 -4.32
N TRP A 30 10.52 -3.06 -5.33
CA TRP A 30 9.76 -3.48 -6.49
C TRP A 30 8.69 -4.51 -6.12
N ILE A 31 9.06 -5.47 -5.27
CA ILE A 31 8.13 -6.51 -4.81
C ILE A 31 6.99 -5.90 -4.00
N ILE A 32 7.32 -5.01 -3.06
CA ILE A 32 6.29 -4.41 -2.19
C ILE A 32 5.43 -3.41 -2.98
N ALA A 33 5.97 -2.84 -4.05
CA ALA A 33 5.21 -1.93 -4.91
C ALA A 33 4.16 -2.66 -5.73
N MET A 34 4.36 -3.95 -6.00
CA MET A 34 3.30 -4.75 -6.62
C MET A 34 2.12 -4.82 -5.65
N PRO A 35 0.89 -4.59 -6.14
CA PRO A 35 -0.27 -4.57 -5.24
C PRO A 35 -0.71 -5.98 -4.83
N ILE A 36 0.23 -6.76 -4.27
CA ILE A 36 -0.02 -8.16 -3.92
C ILE A 36 -1.09 -8.27 -2.83
N SER A 37 -0.98 -7.44 -1.79
CA SER A 37 -1.98 -7.43 -0.72
C SER A 37 -3.37 -7.09 -1.24
N SER A 38 -3.45 -6.10 -2.14
CA SER A 38 -4.72 -5.71 -2.75
C SER A 38 -5.27 -6.81 -3.65
N MET A 39 -4.39 -7.46 -4.42
CA MET A 39 -4.80 -8.58 -5.27
C MET A 39 -5.36 -9.73 -4.45
N LEU A 40 -4.68 -10.09 -3.37
CA LEU A 40 -5.13 -11.14 -2.47
C LEU A 40 -6.44 -10.76 -1.78
N ALA A 41 -6.54 -9.52 -1.30
CA ALA A 41 -7.76 -9.04 -0.65
C ALA A 41 -8.95 -9.09 -1.61
N LEU A 42 -8.74 -8.70 -2.86
CA LEU A 42 -9.78 -8.75 -3.89
C LEU A 42 -10.24 -10.17 -4.17
N LEU A 43 -9.27 -11.10 -4.28
CA LEU A 43 -9.56 -12.50 -4.52
C LEU A 43 -10.37 -13.10 -3.37
N PHE A 44 -9.95 -12.82 -2.13
CA PHE A 44 -10.65 -13.33 -0.94
C PHE A 44 -12.03 -12.71 -0.79
N ALA A 45 -12.18 -11.42 -1.12
CA ALA A 45 -13.49 -10.76 -1.08
C ALA A 45 -14.46 -11.42 -2.06
N GLN A 46 -14.01 -11.74 -3.26
CA GLN A 46 -14.84 -12.44 -4.24
C GLN A 46 -15.20 -13.84 -3.75
N ALA A 47 -14.24 -14.55 -3.15
CA ALA A 47 -14.48 -15.91 -2.65
C ALA A 47 -15.48 -15.92 -1.49
N GLU A 48 -15.41 -14.90 -0.60
CA GLU A 48 -16.27 -14.83 0.57
C GLU A 48 -17.68 -14.35 0.24
N HIS A 49 -17.79 -13.31 -0.59
CA HIS A 49 -19.08 -12.64 -0.83
C HIS A 49 -19.73 -13.04 -2.15
N ARG A 50 -18.96 -13.57 -3.10
CA ARG A 50 -19.43 -14.03 -4.40
C ARG A 50 -20.29 -12.99 -5.13
N ASP A 51 -19.92 -11.72 -4.97
CA ASP A 51 -20.62 -10.60 -5.57
C ASP A 51 -19.63 -9.84 -6.48
N SER A 52 -19.76 -10.07 -7.78
CA SER A 52 -18.85 -9.47 -8.75
C SER A 52 -18.97 -7.94 -8.80
N ALA A 53 -20.18 -7.41 -8.56
CA ALA A 53 -20.37 -5.96 -8.54
C ALA A 53 -19.60 -5.31 -7.39
N ARG A 54 -19.62 -5.92 -6.21
CA ARG A 54 -18.84 -5.43 -5.06
C ARG A 54 -17.35 -5.55 -5.31
N SER A 55 -16.91 -6.65 -5.91
CA SER A 55 -15.48 -6.85 -6.20
C SER A 55 -14.98 -5.82 -7.20
N ILE A 56 -15.77 -5.50 -8.21
CA ILE A 56 -15.43 -4.49 -9.21
C ILE A 56 -15.34 -3.10 -8.55
N GLU A 57 -16.29 -2.76 -7.70
CA GLU A 57 -16.27 -1.50 -6.97
C GLU A 57 -15.04 -1.39 -6.07
N PHE A 58 -14.70 -2.48 -5.36
CA PHE A 58 -13.51 -2.57 -4.54
C PHE A 58 -12.25 -2.32 -5.37
N ALA A 59 -12.14 -2.98 -6.53
CA ALA A 59 -10.99 -2.81 -7.42
C ALA A 59 -10.88 -1.37 -7.93
N ARG A 60 -12.00 -0.73 -8.26
CA ARG A 60 -12.00 0.67 -8.70
C ARG A 60 -11.53 1.61 -7.59
N SER A 61 -11.96 1.37 -6.36
CA SER A 61 -11.51 2.16 -5.20
C SER A 61 -10.01 2.04 -5.02
N ILE A 62 -9.47 0.84 -5.15
CA ILE A 62 -8.02 0.62 -5.05
C ILE A 62 -7.29 1.38 -6.15
N LEU A 63 -7.80 1.32 -7.38
CA LEU A 63 -7.17 1.98 -8.52
C LEU A 63 -7.07 3.49 -8.32
N VAL A 64 -8.07 4.11 -7.73
CA VAL A 64 -8.06 5.54 -7.42
C VAL A 64 -7.15 5.83 -6.22
N SER A 65 -7.17 4.96 -5.21
CA SER A 65 -6.45 5.18 -3.95
C SER A 65 -4.94 5.02 -4.09
N ILE A 66 -4.47 4.10 -4.94
CA ILE A 66 -3.04 3.82 -5.08
C ILE A 66 -2.24 5.08 -5.48
N PRO A 67 -2.62 5.83 -6.53
CA PRO A 67 -1.86 7.04 -6.88
C PRO A 67 -1.83 8.06 -5.75
N LEU A 68 -2.94 8.23 -5.03
CA LEU A 68 -3.00 9.17 -3.90
C LEU A 68 -2.15 8.69 -2.73
N SER A 69 -2.09 7.38 -2.48
CA SER A 69 -1.30 6.84 -1.39
C SER A 69 0.20 6.94 -1.66
N LEU A 70 0.60 7.06 -2.92
CA LEU A 70 2.01 7.18 -3.28
C LEU A 70 2.63 8.48 -2.78
N VAL A 71 1.83 9.48 -2.44
CA VAL A 71 2.37 10.74 -1.88
C VAL A 71 3.15 10.53 -0.59
N PHE A 72 2.90 9.41 0.12
CA PHE A 72 3.67 9.06 1.30
C PHE A 72 5.17 8.97 0.99
N PHE A 73 5.52 8.50 -0.19
CA PHE A 73 6.92 8.27 -0.57
C PHE A 73 7.58 9.50 -1.19
N VAL A 74 6.83 10.56 -1.47
CA VAL A 74 7.37 11.75 -2.12
C VAL A 74 8.51 12.41 -1.32
N PRO A 75 8.41 12.58 0.02
CA PRO A 75 9.53 13.15 0.78
C PRO A 75 10.83 12.37 0.62
N PHE A 76 10.76 11.05 0.46
CA PHE A 76 11.96 10.22 0.31
C PHE A 76 12.66 10.48 -1.02
N LEU A 77 11.93 10.91 -2.04
CA LEU A 77 12.51 11.27 -3.33
C LEU A 77 13.38 12.51 -3.21
N PHE A 78 13.06 13.42 -2.30
CA PHE A 78 13.80 14.67 -2.08
C PHE A 78 14.68 14.61 -0.82
N ALA A 79 14.98 13.41 -0.31
CA ALA A 79 15.75 13.25 0.92
C ALA A 79 17.11 13.95 0.86
N ASP A 80 17.79 13.86 -0.28
CA ASP A 80 19.11 14.47 -0.47
C ASP A 80 19.04 16.00 -0.44
N ARG A 81 17.97 16.57 -0.97
CA ARG A 81 17.78 18.02 -1.01
C ARG A 81 17.35 18.58 0.34
N LEU A 82 16.48 17.85 1.02
CA LEU A 82 15.92 18.30 2.31
C LEU A 82 16.87 18.02 3.47
N LYS A 83 17.82 17.10 3.29
CA LYS A 83 18.79 16.69 4.32
C LYS A 83 18.09 16.28 5.62
N LEU A 84 16.92 15.63 5.49
CA LEU A 84 16.16 15.17 6.64
C LEU A 84 16.50 13.72 6.95
N GLY A 85 16.46 13.35 8.24
CA GLY A 85 16.60 11.98 8.65
C GLY A 85 15.34 11.17 8.38
N PHE A 86 15.44 9.86 8.55
CA PHE A 86 14.31 8.97 8.29
C PHE A 86 13.05 9.33 9.10
N PRO A 87 13.13 9.62 10.43
CA PRO A 87 11.90 9.96 11.17
C PRO A 87 11.17 11.16 10.62
N ALA A 88 11.90 12.21 10.18
CA ALA A 88 11.30 13.41 9.62
C ALA A 88 10.65 13.10 8.27
N LEU A 89 11.32 12.30 7.43
CA LEU A 89 10.77 11.88 6.14
C LEU A 89 9.50 11.05 6.31
N TYR A 90 9.53 10.11 7.24
CA TYR A 90 8.39 9.26 7.54
C TYR A 90 7.20 10.09 8.04
N GLY A 91 7.45 11.01 8.97
CA GLY A 91 6.41 11.89 9.49
C GLY A 91 5.81 12.79 8.42
N SER A 92 6.65 13.33 7.54
CA SER A 92 6.19 14.13 6.40
C SER A 92 5.32 13.31 5.47
N GLY A 93 5.71 12.06 5.20
CA GLY A 93 4.94 11.15 4.37
C GLY A 93 3.57 10.85 4.96
N VAL A 94 3.50 10.60 6.27
CA VAL A 94 2.23 10.35 6.96
C VAL A 94 1.33 11.58 6.88
N ALA A 95 1.89 12.77 7.04
CA ALA A 95 1.12 14.02 6.93
C ALA A 95 0.53 14.18 5.53
N LEU A 96 1.34 13.93 4.49
CA LEU A 96 0.87 13.99 3.11
C LEU A 96 -0.19 12.93 2.82
N LEU A 97 -0.02 11.72 3.35
CA LEU A 97 -0.99 10.66 3.19
C LEU A 97 -2.34 11.01 3.82
N THR A 98 -2.31 11.64 5.01
CA THR A 98 -3.52 12.11 5.67
C THR A 98 -4.23 13.17 4.81
N ALA A 99 -3.46 14.10 4.24
CA ALA A 99 -4.01 15.12 3.35
C ALA A 99 -4.62 14.48 2.10
N ALA A 100 -3.95 13.47 1.55
CA ALA A 100 -4.46 12.74 0.37
C ALA A 100 -5.78 12.05 0.67
N TRP A 101 -5.95 11.51 1.88
CA TRP A 101 -7.21 10.88 2.28
C TRP A 101 -8.37 11.88 2.25
N PHE A 102 -8.15 13.10 2.74
CA PHE A 102 -9.18 14.14 2.68
C PHE A 102 -9.49 14.53 1.23
N VAL A 103 -8.48 14.59 0.37
CA VAL A 103 -8.68 14.83 -1.06
C VAL A 103 -9.50 13.73 -1.69
N GLN A 104 -9.22 12.49 -1.35
CA GLN A 104 -9.96 11.34 -1.89
C GLN A 104 -11.43 11.37 -1.50
N ARG A 105 -11.73 11.81 -0.27
CA ARG A 105 -13.12 11.95 0.17
C ARG A 105 -13.89 12.96 -0.67
N TRP A 106 -13.20 14.00 -1.18
CA TRP A 106 -13.80 15.01 -2.04
C TRP A 106 -14.07 14.45 -3.45
N ILE A 107 -13.17 13.62 -3.94
CA ILE A 107 -13.26 13.04 -5.28
C ILE A 107 -14.25 11.89 -5.32
N MET A 108 -14.26 11.06 -4.27
CA MET A 108 -15.13 9.87 -4.17
C MET A 108 -15.95 9.97 -2.89
N PRO A 109 -17.05 10.73 -2.91
CA PRO A 109 -17.93 10.83 -1.75
C PRO A 109 -18.70 9.55 -1.46
#